data_20b4df96669a1ccc599e04b3c65aea35
#
_entry.id   20b4df96669a1ccc599e04b3c65aea35
#
_cell.length_a   1.000
_cell.length_b   1.000
_cell.length_c   1.000
_cell.angle_alpha   90.00
_cell.angle_beta   90.00
_cell.angle_gamma   90.00
#
_symmetry.space_group_name_H-M   'P 1'
#
loop_
_entity.id
_entity.type
_entity.pdbx_description
1 polymer ?
#
loop_
_entity_poly.entity_id
_entity_poly.type
_entity_poly.pdbx_seq_one_letter_code
_entity_poly.pdbx_strand_id
1 'polypeptide(L)'
;MSLPLSKVEDAVMAPGTQEQALPSTVFETTVDVCGGIEGTPHSDQVAEEVPVAMVYNGISHAVMMASPSDLEDFGLGFSLSEGIIDCPEQLFQLDVGVGKQGITLEMHVAGECFARLKEQRRNMAGRTGCGLCGTESLSQAVRPIQEVPNHTSPHNRSVQVALHGLRQHQPLQSETGATHGAAWCDSEGMIQTIREDIGRHNALDKLIGARIARYGPNAFNDGFALISSRASFEMVQKSASVGIRCLVAVSAATALAIRRAEETRVCLFGFQRAVCQVLDSREHLVDGGNLLG
;
A
#
# COMPACT_ATOMS: atom_id res chain seq x y z
N MET A 1 -32.28 -51.02 -30.17
CA MET A 1 -31.08 -51.60 -29.49
C MET A 1 -30.40 -50.48 -28.77
N SER A 2 -30.73 -50.32 -27.49
CA SER A 2 -30.25 -49.28 -26.60
C SER A 2 -28.97 -49.76 -25.94
N LEU A 3 -27.94 -48.91 -25.92
CA LEU A 3 -26.76 -49.10 -25.09
C LEU A 3 -26.83 -48.16 -23.88
N PRO A 4 -26.44 -48.61 -22.68
CA PRO A 4 -26.66 -47.85 -21.45
C PRO A 4 -25.53 -46.87 -21.16
N LEU A 5 -25.93 -45.69 -20.71
CA LEU A 5 -25.11 -44.71 -20.00
C LEU A 5 -24.78 -45.27 -18.60
N SER A 6 -23.52 -45.49 -18.29
CA SER A 6 -23.01 -45.49 -16.92
C SER A 6 -21.49 -45.44 -16.92
N LYS A 7 -20.95 -44.35 -16.50
CA LYS A 7 -19.91 -44.19 -15.45
C LYS A 7 -19.35 -42.80 -15.54
N VAL A 8 -19.91 -41.92 -14.73
CA VAL A 8 -19.20 -40.73 -14.25
C VAL A 8 -18.35 -41.26 -13.10
N GLU A 9 -17.07 -41.36 -13.34
CA GLU A 9 -16.10 -41.70 -12.29
C GLU A 9 -15.97 -40.54 -11.33
N ASP A 10 -16.10 -40.86 -10.05
CA ASP A 10 -15.92 -40.01 -8.91
C ASP A 10 -14.58 -39.27 -8.99
N ALA A 11 -14.61 -37.96 -9.17
CA ALA A 11 -13.48 -37.08 -8.89
C ALA A 11 -13.22 -37.14 -7.39
N VAL A 12 -12.17 -37.83 -7.01
CA VAL A 12 -11.63 -37.86 -5.64
C VAL A 12 -11.32 -36.43 -5.25
N MET A 13 -12.16 -35.83 -4.40
CA MET A 13 -11.86 -34.60 -3.70
C MET A 13 -10.59 -34.85 -2.87
N ALA A 14 -9.57 -34.01 -3.08
CA ALA A 14 -8.38 -33.95 -2.25
C ALA A 14 -8.80 -33.68 -0.80
N PRO A 15 -8.11 -34.28 0.19
CA PRO A 15 -8.47 -34.11 1.60
C PRO A 15 -8.41 -32.65 1.98
N GLY A 16 -9.49 -32.16 2.61
CA GLY A 16 -9.78 -30.79 2.95
C GLY A 16 -8.58 -30.03 3.51
N THR A 17 -8.23 -28.99 2.80
CA THR A 17 -7.43 -27.90 3.35
C THR A 17 -8.27 -27.30 4.46
N GLN A 18 -7.91 -27.52 5.72
CA GLN A 18 -8.49 -26.76 6.83
C GLN A 18 -8.18 -25.29 6.54
N GLU A 19 -9.21 -24.50 6.36
CA GLU A 19 -9.11 -23.06 6.19
C GLU A 19 -8.54 -22.51 7.51
N GLN A 20 -7.24 -22.24 7.52
CA GLN A 20 -6.59 -21.67 8.69
C GLN A 20 -7.03 -20.20 8.80
N ALA A 21 -7.49 -19.81 9.97
CA ALA A 21 -7.85 -18.42 10.23
C ALA A 21 -6.61 -17.52 10.09
N LEU A 22 -6.84 -16.29 9.64
CA LEU A 22 -5.80 -15.26 9.61
C LEU A 22 -5.20 -15.07 11.02
N PRO A 23 -3.88 -14.83 11.14
CA PRO A 23 -3.27 -14.42 12.39
C PRO A 23 -3.91 -13.14 12.94
N SER A 24 -3.84 -12.95 14.26
CA SER A 24 -4.21 -11.67 14.88
C SER A 24 -3.28 -10.57 14.34
N THR A 25 -3.78 -9.34 14.27
CA THR A 25 -2.97 -8.15 13.92
C THR A 25 -2.09 -7.67 15.07
N VAL A 26 -2.35 -8.18 16.28
CA VAL A 26 -1.67 -7.81 17.53
C VAL A 26 -1.25 -9.06 18.28
N PHE A 27 -0.04 -9.02 18.81
CA PHE A 27 0.54 -10.06 19.66
C PHE A 27 0.82 -9.50 21.04
N GLU A 28 0.28 -10.14 22.10
CA GLU A 28 0.53 -9.78 23.48
C GLU A 28 1.86 -10.39 23.95
N THR A 29 2.72 -9.57 24.53
CA THR A 29 4.02 -9.99 25.03
C THR A 29 4.37 -9.31 26.35
N THR A 30 5.37 -9.82 27.03
CA THR A 30 5.89 -9.23 28.26
C THR A 30 7.17 -8.47 27.97
N VAL A 31 7.23 -7.21 28.36
CA VAL A 31 8.37 -6.32 28.15
C VAL A 31 8.90 -5.76 29.46
N ASP A 32 10.19 -5.46 29.50
CA ASP A 32 10.82 -4.70 30.58
C ASP A 32 10.82 -3.22 30.21
N VAL A 33 10.23 -2.39 31.06
CA VAL A 33 10.11 -0.94 30.82
C VAL A 33 11.39 -0.25 31.32
N CYS A 34 12.15 0.35 30.41
CA CYS A 34 13.30 1.17 30.76
C CYS A 34 12.86 2.43 31.55
N GLY A 35 13.40 2.61 32.75
CA GLY A 35 13.07 3.74 33.65
C GLY A 35 11.91 3.50 34.60
N GLY A 36 11.30 2.29 34.59
CA GLY A 36 10.39 1.82 35.62
C GLY A 36 11.09 1.23 36.84
N ILE A 37 10.30 0.65 37.76
CA ILE A 37 10.85 -0.14 38.89
C ILE A 37 11.42 -1.42 38.30
N GLU A 38 12.73 -1.63 38.42
CA GLU A 38 13.42 -2.82 37.92
C GLU A 38 12.73 -4.11 38.35
N GLY A 39 12.45 -5.00 37.39
CA GLY A 39 11.93 -6.34 37.62
C GLY A 39 10.40 -6.47 37.66
N THR A 40 9.63 -5.45 37.26
CA THR A 40 8.19 -5.60 37.09
C THR A 40 7.88 -5.87 35.61
N PRO A 41 7.51 -7.11 35.23
CA PRO A 41 7.11 -7.41 33.86
C PRO A 41 5.83 -6.64 33.53
N HIS A 42 5.81 -6.00 32.37
CA HIS A 42 4.64 -5.28 31.85
C HIS A 42 4.11 -5.99 30.60
N SER A 43 2.79 -6.22 30.54
CA SER A 43 2.17 -6.73 29.33
C SER A 43 2.06 -5.60 28.32
N ASP A 44 2.48 -5.84 27.09
CA ASP A 44 2.41 -4.89 25.99
C ASP A 44 1.82 -5.55 24.74
N GLN A 45 1.22 -4.72 23.89
CA GLN A 45 0.63 -5.12 22.63
C GLN A 45 1.57 -4.69 21.50
N VAL A 46 2.07 -5.65 20.75
CA VAL A 46 2.95 -5.39 19.59
C VAL A 46 2.26 -5.76 18.28
N ALA A 47 2.56 -5.02 17.22
CA ALA A 47 1.98 -5.31 15.90
C ALA A 47 2.51 -6.64 15.37
N GLU A 48 1.61 -7.47 14.84
CA GLU A 48 1.98 -8.72 14.16
C GLU A 48 2.51 -8.42 12.75
N GLU A 49 3.55 -9.10 12.38
CA GLU A 49 4.23 -9.02 11.09
C GLU A 49 4.36 -10.41 10.48
N VAL A 50 3.78 -10.60 9.29
CA VAL A 50 3.81 -11.89 8.60
C VAL A 50 4.36 -11.76 7.18
N PRO A 51 5.06 -12.77 6.66
CA PRO A 51 5.41 -12.81 5.25
C PRO A 51 4.17 -13.07 4.39
N VAL A 52 3.93 -12.20 3.42
CA VAL A 52 2.84 -12.27 2.45
C VAL A 52 3.43 -12.46 1.05
N ALA A 53 3.21 -13.61 0.46
CA ALA A 53 3.67 -13.93 -0.89
C ALA A 53 2.65 -13.44 -1.93
N MET A 54 3.08 -12.57 -2.84
CA MET A 54 2.34 -12.13 -4.02
C MET A 54 2.55 -13.14 -5.15
N VAL A 55 1.53 -13.91 -5.49
CA VAL A 55 1.60 -14.98 -6.51
C VAL A 55 0.66 -14.63 -7.66
N TYR A 56 1.19 -14.56 -8.88
CA TYR A 56 0.43 -14.24 -10.08
C TYR A 56 0.38 -15.44 -11.02
N ASN A 57 -0.81 -15.95 -11.29
CA ASN A 57 -1.05 -17.12 -12.14
C ASN A 57 -0.09 -18.28 -11.78
N GLY A 58 0.04 -18.60 -10.48
CA GLY A 58 0.89 -19.66 -9.96
C GLY A 58 2.40 -19.34 -9.87
N ILE A 59 2.84 -18.11 -10.18
CA ILE A 59 4.25 -17.71 -10.09
C ILE A 59 4.44 -16.68 -8.98
N SER A 60 5.23 -16.99 -7.97
CA SER A 60 5.60 -16.05 -6.91
C SER A 60 6.38 -14.89 -7.49
N HIS A 61 5.92 -13.66 -7.21
CA HIS A 61 6.53 -12.41 -7.69
C HIS A 61 7.37 -11.73 -6.62
N ALA A 62 6.80 -11.55 -5.44
CA ALA A 62 7.45 -10.89 -4.30
C ALA A 62 6.95 -11.51 -2.98
N VAL A 63 7.72 -11.32 -1.92
CA VAL A 63 7.28 -11.58 -0.54
C VAL A 63 7.43 -10.28 0.22
N MET A 64 6.34 -9.83 0.83
CA MET A 64 6.27 -8.59 1.59
C MET A 64 6.01 -8.90 3.05
N MET A 65 6.72 -8.24 3.95
CA MET A 65 6.37 -8.27 5.37
C MET A 65 5.23 -7.29 5.59
N ALA A 66 4.11 -7.76 6.14
CA ALA A 66 2.89 -6.96 6.26
C ALA A 66 2.09 -7.33 7.50
N SER A 67 1.23 -6.43 7.96
CA SER A 67 0.18 -6.75 8.93
C SER A 67 -0.87 -7.65 8.28
N PRO A 68 -1.35 -8.71 8.96
CA PRO A 68 -2.27 -9.72 8.41
C PRO A 68 -3.73 -9.24 8.32
N SER A 69 -3.95 -8.02 7.86
CA SER A 69 -5.27 -7.41 7.67
C SER A 69 -5.39 -6.79 6.28
N ASP A 70 -6.62 -6.60 5.80
CA ASP A 70 -6.92 -5.93 4.52
C ASP A 70 -6.12 -6.50 3.33
N LEU A 71 -6.01 -7.82 3.26
CA LEU A 71 -5.09 -8.49 2.33
C LEU A 71 -5.58 -8.47 0.89
N GLU A 72 -6.89 -8.51 0.67
CA GLU A 72 -7.49 -8.33 -0.66
C GLU A 72 -7.24 -6.92 -1.19
N ASP A 73 -7.40 -5.91 -0.34
CA ASP A 73 -7.04 -4.53 -0.67
C ASP A 73 -5.55 -4.43 -1.00
N PHE A 74 -4.70 -5.14 -0.21
CA PHE A 74 -3.27 -5.17 -0.45
C PHE A 74 -2.92 -5.75 -1.81
N GLY A 75 -3.47 -6.91 -2.17
CA GLY A 75 -3.22 -7.58 -3.45
C GLY A 75 -3.62 -6.71 -4.65
N LEU A 76 -4.83 -6.13 -4.60
CA LEU A 76 -5.33 -5.25 -5.66
C LEU A 76 -4.49 -3.97 -5.78
N GLY A 77 -4.26 -3.30 -4.65
CA GLY A 77 -3.54 -2.02 -4.66
C GLY A 77 -2.07 -2.18 -5.04
N PHE A 78 -1.39 -3.20 -4.57
CA PHE A 78 -0.03 -3.55 -4.97
C PHE A 78 0.04 -3.81 -6.49
N SER A 79 -0.90 -4.61 -7.03
CA SER A 79 -0.92 -4.93 -8.46
C SER A 79 -1.06 -3.69 -9.35
N LEU A 80 -1.88 -2.73 -8.95
CA LEU A 80 -2.08 -1.46 -9.65
C LEU A 80 -0.90 -0.51 -9.46
N SER A 81 -0.47 -0.29 -8.24
CA SER A 81 0.60 0.66 -7.93
C SER A 81 1.95 0.23 -8.48
N GLU A 82 2.19 -1.08 -8.59
CA GLU A 82 3.37 -1.67 -9.22
C GLU A 82 3.23 -1.83 -10.74
N GLY A 83 2.06 -1.47 -11.33
CA GLY A 83 1.82 -1.55 -12.77
C GLY A 83 1.85 -2.98 -13.31
N ILE A 84 1.51 -3.95 -12.48
CA ILE A 84 1.33 -5.34 -12.89
C ILE A 84 0.05 -5.45 -13.72
N ILE A 85 -1.00 -4.78 -13.25
CA ILE A 85 -2.24 -4.55 -13.97
C ILE A 85 -2.44 -3.04 -14.17
N ASP A 86 -3.16 -2.67 -15.22
CA ASP A 86 -3.44 -1.27 -15.57
C ASP A 86 -4.83 -0.82 -15.08
N CYS A 87 -5.73 -1.77 -14.85
CA CYS A 87 -7.07 -1.54 -14.31
C CYS A 87 -7.56 -2.75 -13.49
N PRO A 88 -8.52 -2.57 -12.56
CA PRO A 88 -8.97 -3.64 -11.67
C PRO A 88 -9.62 -4.81 -12.41
N GLU A 89 -10.21 -4.61 -13.59
CA GLU A 89 -10.84 -5.64 -14.40
C GLU A 89 -9.84 -6.68 -14.94
N GLN A 90 -8.53 -6.37 -14.92
CA GLN A 90 -7.48 -7.31 -15.29
C GLN A 90 -7.08 -8.28 -14.17
N LEU A 91 -7.60 -8.09 -12.95
CA LEU A 91 -7.50 -9.02 -11.82
C LEU A 91 -8.82 -9.81 -11.73
N PHE A 92 -8.81 -11.06 -12.19
CA PHE A 92 -10.01 -11.87 -12.29
C PHE A 92 -10.40 -12.56 -11.00
N GLN A 93 -9.40 -12.89 -10.17
CA GLN A 93 -9.57 -13.61 -8.92
C GLN A 93 -8.41 -13.26 -7.98
N LEU A 94 -8.71 -13.16 -6.70
CA LEU A 94 -7.74 -13.02 -5.63
C LEU A 94 -8.18 -13.92 -4.46
N ASP A 95 -7.33 -14.89 -4.12
CA ASP A 95 -7.55 -15.79 -3.01
C ASP A 95 -6.48 -15.59 -1.95
N VAL A 96 -6.90 -15.60 -0.70
CA VAL A 96 -6.01 -15.49 0.47
C VAL A 96 -5.82 -16.87 1.07
N GLY A 97 -4.62 -17.42 0.96
CA GLY A 97 -4.25 -18.69 1.55
C GLY A 97 -3.37 -18.51 2.78
N VAL A 98 -3.75 -19.11 3.91
CA VAL A 98 -2.96 -19.09 5.15
C VAL A 98 -2.19 -20.41 5.27
N GLY A 99 -0.87 -20.31 5.40
CA GLY A 99 0.03 -21.46 5.52
C GLY A 99 0.95 -21.34 6.74
N LYS A 100 1.68 -22.40 7.05
CA LYS A 100 2.61 -22.44 8.19
C LYS A 100 3.76 -21.42 8.10
N GLN A 101 4.11 -20.97 6.91
CA GLN A 101 5.24 -20.08 6.65
C GLN A 101 4.80 -18.63 6.36
N GLY A 102 3.52 -18.36 6.39
CA GLY A 102 2.95 -17.05 6.08
C GLY A 102 1.69 -17.13 5.23
N ILE A 103 1.36 -16.04 4.58
CA ILE A 103 0.14 -15.87 3.79
C ILE A 103 0.51 -15.84 2.31
N THR A 104 -0.34 -16.39 1.47
CA THR A 104 -0.22 -16.31 0.01
C THR A 104 -1.42 -15.57 -0.56
N LEU A 105 -1.18 -14.54 -1.34
CA LEU A 105 -2.19 -13.91 -2.19
C LEU A 105 -2.05 -14.48 -3.60
N GLU A 106 -2.94 -15.43 -3.93
CA GLU A 106 -3.00 -16.02 -5.26
C GLU A 106 -3.88 -15.16 -6.14
N MET A 107 -3.28 -14.54 -7.15
CA MET A 107 -3.92 -13.58 -8.04
C MET A 107 -3.94 -14.09 -9.47
N HIS A 108 -5.13 -14.20 -10.06
CA HIS A 108 -5.32 -14.52 -11.46
C HIS A 108 -5.50 -13.25 -12.28
N VAL A 109 -4.49 -12.93 -13.09
CA VAL A 109 -4.48 -11.71 -13.92
C VAL A 109 -4.56 -12.04 -15.40
N ALA A 110 -4.94 -11.03 -16.20
CA ALA A 110 -5.01 -11.11 -17.65
C ALA A 110 -3.68 -11.63 -18.26
N GLY A 111 -3.79 -12.43 -19.33
CA GLY A 111 -2.64 -13.10 -19.94
C GLY A 111 -1.56 -12.12 -20.43
N GLU A 112 -1.94 -10.95 -20.90
CA GLU A 112 -1.04 -9.88 -21.33
C GLU A 112 -0.25 -9.29 -20.14
N CYS A 113 -0.91 -9.07 -19.00
CA CYS A 113 -0.27 -8.61 -17.76
C CYS A 113 0.74 -9.63 -17.25
N PHE A 114 0.36 -10.90 -17.27
CA PHE A 114 1.24 -11.99 -16.87
C PHE A 114 2.43 -12.17 -17.82
N ALA A 115 2.24 -12.00 -19.15
CA ALA A 115 3.33 -12.04 -20.11
C ALA A 115 4.34 -10.91 -19.85
N ARG A 116 3.86 -9.68 -19.60
CA ARG A 116 4.66 -8.52 -19.21
C ARG A 116 5.47 -8.77 -17.95
N LEU A 117 4.84 -9.35 -16.92
CA LEU A 117 5.49 -9.70 -15.67
C LEU A 117 6.63 -10.73 -15.87
N LYS A 118 6.39 -11.76 -16.69
CA LYS A 118 7.41 -12.76 -17.01
C LYS A 118 8.60 -12.18 -17.77
N GLU A 119 8.35 -11.23 -18.66
CA GLU A 119 9.41 -10.57 -19.41
C GLU A 119 10.29 -9.68 -18.51
N GLN A 120 9.68 -8.93 -17.61
CA GLN A 120 10.40 -8.16 -16.58
C GLN A 120 11.31 -9.07 -15.74
N ARG A 121 10.82 -10.23 -15.31
CA ARG A 121 11.62 -11.22 -14.56
C ARG A 121 12.77 -11.82 -15.37
N ARG A 122 12.57 -12.13 -16.64
CA ARG A 122 13.66 -12.65 -17.51
C ARG A 122 14.77 -11.61 -17.67
N ASN A 123 14.39 -10.34 -17.82
CA ASN A 123 15.34 -9.23 -17.95
C ASN A 123 16.14 -9.04 -16.65
N MET A 124 15.56 -9.34 -15.49
CA MET A 124 16.26 -9.37 -14.21
C MET A 124 17.22 -10.56 -14.09
N ALA A 125 16.74 -11.78 -14.36
CA ALA A 125 17.51 -13.01 -14.21
C ALA A 125 18.68 -13.13 -15.19
N GLY A 126 18.57 -12.52 -16.37
CA GLY A 126 19.64 -12.55 -17.39
C GLY A 126 20.85 -11.66 -17.10
N ARG A 127 20.80 -10.81 -16.07
CA ARG A 127 21.82 -9.81 -15.75
C ARG A 127 22.56 -10.02 -14.44
N THR A 128 22.13 -10.95 -13.60
CA THR A 128 22.74 -11.20 -12.28
C THR A 128 23.06 -12.65 -12.06
N GLY A 129 24.32 -12.91 -11.79
CA GLY A 129 24.82 -14.26 -11.49
C GLY A 129 24.48 -14.77 -10.09
N CYS A 130 23.81 -14.03 -9.22
CA CYS A 130 23.58 -14.44 -7.83
C CYS A 130 22.17 -14.17 -7.25
N GLY A 131 21.24 -13.56 -7.98
CA GLY A 131 19.80 -13.53 -7.61
C GLY A 131 19.39 -12.94 -6.24
N LEU A 132 20.25 -12.20 -5.55
CA LEU A 132 20.05 -11.87 -4.13
C LEU A 132 19.97 -10.39 -3.77
N CYS A 133 20.07 -9.46 -4.72
CA CYS A 133 20.02 -8.03 -4.39
C CYS A 133 19.10 -7.24 -5.30
N GLY A 134 18.11 -6.59 -4.69
CA GLY A 134 17.36 -5.39 -5.05
C GLY A 134 17.19 -5.02 -6.54
N THR A 135 16.32 -4.06 -6.83
CA THR A 135 16.11 -3.46 -8.16
C THR A 135 17.43 -3.08 -8.84
N GLU A 136 17.89 -3.91 -9.78
CA GLU A 136 19.26 -3.81 -10.32
C GLU A 136 19.39 -2.96 -11.58
N SER A 137 18.32 -2.31 -12.04
CA SER A 137 18.45 -1.25 -13.04
C SER A 137 17.77 0.03 -12.59
N LEU A 138 18.44 1.15 -12.74
CA LEU A 138 17.88 2.48 -12.51
C LEU A 138 16.56 2.68 -13.26
N SER A 139 16.40 2.07 -14.45
CA SER A 139 15.18 2.13 -15.25
C SER A 139 14.00 1.36 -14.65
N GLN A 140 14.23 0.40 -13.77
CA GLN A 140 13.17 -0.32 -13.05
C GLN A 140 12.78 0.39 -11.77
N ALA A 141 13.75 1.02 -11.11
CA ALA A 141 13.49 1.85 -9.94
C ALA A 141 12.69 3.11 -10.31
N VAL A 142 12.91 3.65 -11.52
CA VAL A 142 12.25 4.86 -12.03
C VAL A 142 11.38 4.48 -13.23
N ARG A 143 10.18 3.95 -12.96
CA ARG A 143 9.22 3.63 -14.02
C ARG A 143 8.69 4.92 -14.66
N PRO A 144 8.53 4.98 -16.00
CA PRO A 144 7.81 6.07 -16.63
C PRO A 144 6.33 6.00 -16.17
N ILE A 145 5.83 7.09 -15.64
CA ILE A 145 4.44 7.25 -15.21
C ILE A 145 3.88 8.48 -15.92
N GLN A 146 2.63 8.38 -16.34
CA GLN A 146 1.94 9.51 -16.95
C GLN A 146 1.71 10.62 -15.92
N GLU A 147 1.69 11.85 -16.38
CA GLU A 147 1.31 12.99 -15.55
C GLU A 147 -0.13 12.81 -15.06
N VAL A 148 -0.37 13.08 -13.79
CA VAL A 148 -1.75 13.09 -13.27
C VAL A 148 -2.53 14.28 -13.87
N PRO A 149 -3.86 14.15 -14.05
CA PRO A 149 -4.68 15.24 -14.56
C PRO A 149 -4.59 16.49 -13.67
N ASN A 150 -4.75 17.66 -14.28
CA ASN A 150 -4.80 18.92 -13.53
C ASN A 150 -5.87 18.86 -12.44
N HIS A 151 -5.54 19.41 -11.29
CA HIS A 151 -6.41 19.44 -10.11
C HIS A 151 -6.18 20.70 -9.30
N THR A 152 -7.13 21.04 -8.45
CA THR A 152 -6.98 22.09 -7.44
C THR A 152 -6.34 21.52 -6.21
N SER A 153 -5.29 22.16 -5.71
CA SER A 153 -4.65 21.78 -4.44
C SER A 153 -5.64 21.93 -3.28
N PRO A 154 -5.62 21.03 -2.29
CA PRO A 154 -6.46 21.18 -1.11
C PRO A 154 -6.06 22.44 -0.32
N HIS A 155 -7.05 23.04 0.32
CA HIS A 155 -6.79 24.19 1.20
C HIS A 155 -5.96 23.75 2.42
N ASN A 156 -5.08 24.64 2.90
CA ASN A 156 -4.28 24.39 4.10
C ASN A 156 -5.15 23.98 5.30
N ARG A 157 -6.35 24.57 5.45
CA ARG A 157 -7.30 24.20 6.51
C ARG A 157 -7.73 22.75 6.40
N SER A 158 -8.07 22.25 5.22
CA SER A 158 -8.47 20.85 4.99
C SER A 158 -7.33 19.90 5.32
N VAL A 159 -6.10 20.27 4.93
CA VAL A 159 -4.90 19.48 5.29
C VAL A 159 -4.71 19.44 6.81
N GLN A 160 -4.91 20.53 7.52
CA GLN A 160 -4.82 20.58 8.99
C GLN A 160 -5.91 19.71 9.65
N VAL A 161 -7.14 19.76 9.17
CA VAL A 161 -8.24 18.90 9.66
C VAL A 161 -7.87 17.43 9.52
N ALA A 162 -7.38 17.03 8.36
CA ALA A 162 -6.98 15.65 8.09
C ALA A 162 -5.84 15.19 9.01
N LEU A 163 -4.81 16.02 9.20
CA LEU A 163 -3.68 15.73 10.09
C LEU A 163 -4.10 15.52 11.54
N HIS A 164 -4.97 16.40 12.06
CA HIS A 164 -5.48 16.26 13.43
C HIS A 164 -6.35 15.02 13.59
N GLY A 165 -7.13 14.66 12.56
CA GLY A 165 -7.99 13.48 12.58
C GLY A 165 -7.24 12.16 12.44
N LEU A 166 -6.05 12.15 11.84
CA LEU A 166 -5.36 10.91 11.45
C LEU A 166 -5.19 9.94 12.61
N ARG A 167 -4.66 10.39 13.73
CA ARG A 167 -4.35 9.52 14.88
C ARG A 167 -5.59 8.83 15.46
N GLN A 168 -6.75 9.50 15.42
CA GLN A 168 -8.01 8.94 15.93
C GLN A 168 -8.54 7.81 15.05
N HIS A 169 -8.10 7.75 13.79
CA HIS A 169 -8.49 6.73 12.82
C HIS A 169 -7.47 5.60 12.68
N GLN A 170 -6.40 5.59 13.50
CA GLN A 170 -5.35 4.58 13.49
C GLN A 170 -5.41 3.70 14.76
N PRO A 171 -6.36 2.76 14.86
CA PRO A 171 -6.50 1.90 16.04
C PRO A 171 -5.25 1.03 16.26
N LEU A 172 -4.68 0.43 15.21
CA LEU A 172 -3.52 -0.45 15.33
C LEU A 172 -2.27 0.33 15.76
N GLN A 173 -2.05 1.52 15.19
CA GLN A 173 -0.99 2.43 15.63
C GLN A 173 -1.19 2.89 17.08
N SER A 174 -2.44 3.15 17.50
CA SER A 174 -2.74 3.59 18.87
C SER A 174 -2.49 2.49 19.88
N GLU A 175 -2.70 1.24 19.51
CA GLU A 175 -2.51 0.07 20.35
C GLU A 175 -1.06 -0.38 20.43
N THR A 176 -0.35 -0.38 19.29
CA THR A 176 0.99 -1.01 19.18
C THR A 176 2.13 -0.01 18.99
N GLY A 177 1.85 1.20 18.52
CA GLY A 177 2.88 2.19 18.21
C GLY A 177 3.77 1.88 17.00
N ALA A 178 3.51 0.78 16.27
CA ALA A 178 4.46 0.20 15.30
C ALA A 178 3.97 0.21 13.85
N THR A 179 2.85 0.88 13.54
CA THR A 179 2.29 0.88 12.19
C THR A 179 2.31 2.25 11.51
N HIS A 180 2.15 2.20 10.21
CA HIS A 180 1.90 3.37 9.37
C HIS A 180 0.47 3.38 8.89
N GLY A 181 -0.11 4.59 8.75
CA GLY A 181 -1.43 4.78 8.15
C GLY A 181 -1.34 5.48 6.80
N ALA A 182 -2.23 5.09 5.91
CA ALA A 182 -2.54 5.79 4.68
C ALA A 182 -4.05 6.04 4.62
N ALA A 183 -4.46 7.30 4.44
CA ALA A 183 -5.85 7.72 4.44
C ALA A 183 -6.21 8.46 3.15
N TRP A 184 -7.46 8.33 2.73
CA TRP A 184 -8.08 9.19 1.74
C TRP A 184 -8.97 10.20 2.45
N CYS A 185 -8.73 11.47 2.19
CA CYS A 185 -9.47 12.59 2.75
C CYS A 185 -10.25 13.30 1.64
N ASP A 186 -11.45 13.78 1.95
CA ASP A 186 -12.23 14.63 1.04
C ASP A 186 -11.68 16.07 0.97
N SER A 187 -12.34 16.93 0.19
CA SER A 187 -11.97 18.34 0.01
C SER A 187 -11.95 19.13 1.32
N GLU A 188 -12.73 18.73 2.32
CA GLU A 188 -12.81 19.37 3.63
C GLU A 188 -11.78 18.81 4.63
N GLY A 189 -11.07 17.74 4.25
CA GLY A 189 -10.07 17.08 5.07
C GLY A 189 -10.63 15.97 5.98
N MET A 190 -11.90 15.57 5.78
CA MET A 190 -12.49 14.47 6.52
C MET A 190 -12.01 13.14 5.97
N ILE A 191 -11.50 12.27 6.84
CA ILE A 191 -11.00 10.94 6.49
C ILE A 191 -12.18 10.06 6.08
N GLN A 192 -12.16 9.58 4.84
CA GLN A 192 -13.18 8.72 4.23
C GLN A 192 -12.79 7.24 4.25
N THR A 193 -11.51 6.95 4.15
CA THR A 193 -10.96 5.60 4.14
C THR A 193 -9.57 5.65 4.76
N ILE A 194 -9.23 4.67 5.58
CA ILE A 194 -7.88 4.50 6.11
C ILE A 194 -7.47 3.04 6.07
N ARG A 195 -6.18 2.80 5.89
CA ARG A 195 -5.55 1.48 6.03
C ARG A 195 -4.26 1.62 6.81
N GLU A 196 -3.98 0.62 7.63
CA GLU A 196 -2.76 0.55 8.43
C GLU A 196 -1.93 -0.68 8.05
N ASP A 197 -0.63 -0.54 8.17
CA ASP A 197 0.33 -1.63 8.01
C ASP A 197 1.65 -1.28 8.71
N ILE A 198 2.44 -2.28 9.09
CA ILE A 198 3.81 -2.08 9.59
C ILE A 198 4.70 -1.42 8.54
N GLY A 199 4.43 -1.65 7.25
CA GLY A 199 5.11 -1.06 6.10
C GLY A 199 4.35 0.13 5.51
N ARG A 200 4.97 1.31 5.43
CA ARG A 200 4.34 2.50 4.82
C ARG A 200 3.87 2.27 3.38
N HIS A 201 4.62 1.50 2.59
CA HIS A 201 4.26 1.17 1.20
C HIS A 201 3.02 0.29 1.15
N ASN A 202 2.97 -0.71 2.03
CA ASN A 202 1.83 -1.61 2.13
C ASN A 202 0.56 -0.87 2.58
N ALA A 203 0.68 0.04 3.56
CA ALA A 203 -0.45 0.87 3.99
C ALA A 203 -1.03 1.68 2.83
N LEU A 204 -0.16 2.26 1.97
CA LEU A 204 -0.62 2.99 0.78
C LEU A 204 -1.23 2.03 -0.25
N ASP A 205 -0.64 0.87 -0.50
CA ASP A 205 -1.19 -0.13 -1.40
C ASP A 205 -2.57 -0.62 -0.92
N LYS A 206 -2.71 -0.91 0.36
CA LYS A 206 -4.02 -1.25 0.97
C LYS A 206 -5.06 -0.13 0.77
N LEU A 207 -4.67 1.12 0.98
CA LEU A 207 -5.56 2.26 0.73
C LEU A 207 -6.00 2.33 -0.75
N ILE A 208 -5.06 2.16 -1.66
CA ILE A 208 -5.32 2.17 -3.11
C ILE A 208 -6.34 1.08 -3.47
N GLY A 209 -6.10 -0.15 -3.02
CA GLY A 209 -7.01 -1.27 -3.26
C GLY A 209 -8.40 -1.04 -2.70
N ALA A 210 -8.51 -0.63 -1.42
CA ALA A 210 -9.77 -0.32 -0.76
C ALA A 210 -10.60 0.73 -1.52
N ARG A 211 -9.93 1.78 -1.97
CA ARG A 211 -10.60 2.87 -2.71
C ARG A 211 -11.06 2.43 -4.09
N ILE A 212 -10.20 1.73 -4.82
CA ILE A 212 -10.52 1.27 -6.18
C ILE A 212 -11.59 0.18 -6.16
N ALA A 213 -11.52 -0.77 -5.24
CA ALA A 213 -12.56 -1.80 -5.08
C ALA A 213 -13.95 -1.19 -4.82
N ARG A 214 -14.01 -0.07 -4.07
CA ARG A 214 -15.27 0.56 -3.69
C ARG A 214 -15.80 1.55 -4.72
N TYR A 215 -14.93 2.33 -5.37
CA TYR A 215 -15.32 3.49 -6.18
C TYR A 215 -14.87 3.40 -7.65
N GLY A 216 -14.15 2.34 -8.01
CA GLY A 216 -13.67 2.11 -9.38
C GLY A 216 -12.83 3.29 -9.90
N PRO A 217 -13.08 3.73 -11.16
CA PRO A 217 -12.32 4.82 -11.79
C PRO A 217 -12.43 6.17 -11.07
N ASN A 218 -13.43 6.34 -10.20
CA ASN A 218 -13.65 7.57 -9.46
C ASN A 218 -12.98 7.59 -8.08
N ALA A 219 -12.18 6.58 -7.77
CA ALA A 219 -11.57 6.39 -6.45
C ALA A 219 -10.81 7.62 -5.92
N PHE A 220 -10.21 8.41 -6.83
CA PHE A 220 -9.32 9.52 -6.50
C PHE A 220 -9.72 10.86 -7.15
N ASN A 221 -10.99 11.04 -7.51
CA ASN A 221 -11.44 12.24 -8.19
C ASN A 221 -11.46 13.47 -7.28
N ASP A 222 -11.98 13.33 -6.06
CA ASP A 222 -12.17 14.44 -5.12
C ASP A 222 -11.45 14.15 -3.81
N GLY A 223 -10.50 15.02 -3.45
CA GLY A 223 -9.76 14.89 -2.20
C GLY A 223 -8.26 14.64 -2.38
N PHE A 224 -7.64 14.09 -1.36
CA PHE A 224 -6.20 13.85 -1.32
C PHE A 224 -5.83 12.65 -0.45
N ALA A 225 -4.67 12.06 -0.73
CA ALA A 225 -4.10 11.00 0.10
C ALA A 225 -3.26 11.62 1.23
N LEU A 226 -3.40 11.10 2.45
CA LEU A 226 -2.62 11.45 3.62
C LEU A 226 -1.86 10.23 4.12
N ILE A 227 -0.53 10.35 4.28
CA ILE A 227 0.33 9.27 4.79
C ILE A 227 1.01 9.68 6.09
N SER A 228 1.07 8.78 7.06
CA SER A 228 1.74 9.03 8.35
C SER A 228 3.25 9.07 8.27
N SER A 229 3.83 8.63 7.15
CA SER A 229 5.26 8.52 6.90
C SER A 229 5.85 9.76 6.23
N ARG A 230 7.16 9.69 5.91
CA ARG A 230 7.81 10.64 4.99
C ARG A 230 7.29 10.41 3.56
N ALA A 231 7.26 11.47 2.75
CA ALA A 231 7.13 11.34 1.31
C ALA A 231 8.48 10.92 0.70
N SER A 232 8.60 9.64 0.33
CA SER A 232 9.71 9.13 -0.47
C SER A 232 9.35 9.13 -1.96
N PHE A 233 10.35 8.94 -2.80
CA PHE A 233 10.18 8.75 -4.24
C PHE A 233 9.12 7.70 -4.57
N GLU A 234 9.17 6.53 -3.89
CA GLU A 234 8.26 5.42 -4.13
C GLU A 234 6.81 5.76 -3.75
N MET A 235 6.59 6.53 -2.66
CA MET A 235 5.26 6.96 -2.26
C MET A 235 4.63 7.86 -3.32
N VAL A 236 5.40 8.80 -3.88
CA VAL A 236 4.94 9.65 -4.99
C VAL A 236 4.70 8.82 -6.25
N GLN A 237 5.60 7.90 -6.58
CA GLN A 237 5.47 7.03 -7.74
C GLN A 237 4.21 6.17 -7.68
N LYS A 238 3.97 5.49 -6.55
CA LYS A 238 2.75 4.68 -6.33
C LYS A 238 1.48 5.54 -6.43
N SER A 239 1.50 6.72 -5.82
CA SER A 239 0.37 7.67 -5.90
C SER A 239 0.07 8.07 -7.33
N ALA A 240 1.08 8.49 -8.08
CA ALA A 240 0.94 8.92 -9.47
C ALA A 240 0.46 7.78 -10.39
N SER A 241 0.94 6.55 -10.18
CA SER A 241 0.60 5.39 -11.03
C SER A 241 -0.89 5.06 -11.04
N VAL A 242 -1.61 5.42 -9.99
CA VAL A 242 -3.06 5.19 -9.85
C VAL A 242 -3.90 6.46 -9.97
N GLY A 243 -3.27 7.59 -10.32
CA GLY A 243 -3.96 8.86 -10.54
C GLY A 243 -4.26 9.67 -9.27
N ILE A 244 -3.63 9.38 -8.14
CA ILE A 244 -3.68 10.23 -6.94
C ILE A 244 -2.96 11.53 -7.24
N ARG A 245 -3.70 12.64 -7.20
CA ARG A 245 -3.26 13.97 -7.66
C ARG A 245 -2.58 14.79 -6.57
N CYS A 246 -2.89 14.49 -5.32
CA CYS A 246 -2.32 15.18 -4.16
C CYS A 246 -1.94 14.19 -3.07
N LEU A 247 -0.70 14.30 -2.58
CA LEU A 247 -0.15 13.49 -1.51
C LEU A 247 0.30 14.38 -0.36
N VAL A 248 -0.28 14.19 0.81
CA VAL A 248 0.08 14.86 2.05
C VAL A 248 0.86 13.89 2.93
N ALA A 249 2.07 14.26 3.34
CA ALA A 249 2.90 13.47 4.24
C ALA A 249 3.03 14.15 5.61
N VAL A 250 2.80 13.40 6.69
CA VAL A 250 2.97 13.90 8.07
C VAL A 250 4.41 14.33 8.36
N SER A 251 5.37 13.83 7.59
CA SER A 251 6.79 14.14 7.75
C SER A 251 7.36 14.74 6.45
N ALA A 252 8.66 15.05 6.46
CA ALA A 252 9.33 15.71 5.35
C ALA A 252 9.38 14.85 4.07
N ALA A 253 9.46 15.52 2.93
CA ALA A 253 9.73 14.90 1.63
C ALA A 253 11.24 14.79 1.38
N THR A 254 11.63 13.78 0.58
CA THR A 254 12.99 13.68 0.05
C THR A 254 13.16 14.50 -1.23
N ALA A 255 14.37 14.95 -1.54
CA ALA A 255 14.63 15.71 -2.77
C ALA A 255 14.22 14.94 -4.05
N LEU A 256 14.39 13.61 -4.05
CA LEU A 256 13.96 12.79 -5.19
C LEU A 256 12.44 12.68 -5.28
N ALA A 257 11.74 12.65 -4.16
CA ALA A 257 10.27 12.68 -4.11
C ALA A 257 9.73 14.01 -4.69
N ILE A 258 10.37 15.14 -4.37
CA ILE A 258 9.98 16.45 -4.90
C ILE A 258 10.12 16.46 -6.43
N ARG A 259 11.29 16.08 -6.96
CA ARG A 259 11.50 15.98 -8.42
C ARG A 259 10.49 15.06 -9.09
N ARG A 260 10.18 13.92 -8.45
CA ARG A 260 9.18 12.99 -8.99
C ARG A 260 7.77 13.58 -8.99
N ALA A 261 7.41 14.32 -7.95
CA ALA A 261 6.13 15.01 -7.88
C ALA A 261 6.01 16.08 -8.98
N GLU A 262 7.08 16.83 -9.25
CA GLU A 262 7.15 17.78 -10.36
C GLU A 262 6.97 17.09 -11.72
N GLU A 263 7.71 15.99 -11.98
CA GLU A 263 7.62 15.20 -13.22
C GLU A 263 6.21 14.63 -13.46
N THR A 264 5.56 14.15 -12.41
CA THR A 264 4.25 13.51 -12.48
C THR A 264 3.08 14.45 -12.23
N ARG A 265 3.34 15.69 -11.89
CA ARG A 265 2.36 16.73 -11.52
C ARG A 265 1.54 16.39 -10.27
N VAL A 266 2.06 15.57 -9.39
CA VAL A 266 1.46 15.32 -8.08
C VAL A 266 1.72 16.51 -7.17
N CYS A 267 0.65 17.11 -6.62
CA CYS A 267 0.76 18.11 -5.57
C CYS A 267 1.28 17.46 -4.29
N LEU A 268 2.39 17.94 -3.75
CA LEU A 268 3.06 17.33 -2.61
C LEU A 268 3.10 18.28 -1.42
N PHE A 269 2.52 17.85 -0.30
CA PHE A 269 2.65 18.51 0.99
C PHE A 269 3.57 17.71 1.90
N GLY A 270 4.52 18.37 2.52
CA GLY A 270 5.39 17.78 3.54
C GLY A 270 5.46 18.68 4.77
N PHE A 271 5.61 18.07 5.94
CA PHE A 271 5.74 18.81 7.20
C PHE A 271 7.15 18.71 7.72
N GLN A 272 7.81 19.84 7.91
CA GLN A 272 9.11 19.94 8.56
C GLN A 272 9.00 20.91 9.73
N ARG A 273 9.30 20.45 10.95
CA ARG A 273 9.33 21.26 12.18
C ARG A 273 8.04 22.08 12.41
N ALA A 274 6.88 21.44 12.24
CA ALA A 274 5.55 22.05 12.39
C ALA A 274 5.18 23.10 11.33
N VAL A 275 5.92 23.21 10.23
CA VAL A 275 5.60 24.08 9.10
C VAL A 275 5.16 23.24 7.92
N CYS A 276 3.97 23.53 7.39
CA CYS A 276 3.47 22.95 6.15
C CYS A 276 4.23 23.59 4.97
N GLN A 277 4.84 22.78 4.12
CA GLN A 277 5.44 23.25 2.88
C GLN A 277 4.65 22.67 1.71
N VAL A 278 4.06 23.55 0.91
CA VAL A 278 3.54 23.18 -0.41
C VAL A 278 4.74 23.12 -1.33
N LEU A 279 5.02 21.93 -1.83
CA LEU A 279 6.15 21.67 -2.72
C LEU A 279 5.73 21.73 -4.19
N ASP A 280 4.74 22.56 -4.51
CA ASP A 280 4.27 22.81 -5.87
C ASP A 280 5.07 23.95 -6.49
N SER A 281 5.78 23.66 -7.59
CA SER A 281 6.60 24.60 -8.33
C SER A 281 5.80 25.62 -9.16
N ARG A 282 4.46 25.56 -9.14
CA ARG A 282 3.58 26.36 -10.03
C ARG A 282 2.90 27.55 -9.38
N GLU A 283 2.87 27.63 -8.08
CA GLU A 283 2.33 28.80 -7.39
C GLU A 283 3.35 29.36 -6.41
N HIS A 284 3.64 30.63 -6.55
CA HIS A 284 4.46 31.40 -5.63
C HIS A 284 4.08 31.12 -4.18
N LEU A 285 5.10 30.88 -3.36
CA LEU A 285 5.07 30.82 -1.90
C LEU A 285 3.87 31.58 -1.32
N VAL A 286 2.83 30.86 -0.95
CA VAL A 286 1.83 31.39 -0.05
C VAL A 286 2.51 31.45 1.30
N ASP A 287 2.70 32.66 1.83
CA ASP A 287 3.33 32.97 3.11
C ASP A 287 2.91 31.95 4.17
N GLY A 288 3.90 31.25 4.70
CA GLY A 288 3.75 30.34 5.83
C GLY A 288 3.36 31.12 7.08
N GLY A 289 2.07 31.34 7.25
CA GLY A 289 1.53 31.89 8.49
C GLY A 289 1.95 31.01 9.66
N ASN A 290 2.58 31.61 10.64
CA ASN A 290 3.03 31.05 11.89
C ASN A 290 1.85 30.35 12.60
N LEU A 291 1.80 29.00 12.58
CA LEU A 291 0.71 28.19 13.14
C LEU A 291 1.03 27.74 14.57
N LEU A 292 1.46 28.69 15.42
CA LEU A 292 1.49 28.50 16.86
C LEU A 292 0.56 29.55 17.49
N GLY A 293 -0.66 29.14 17.72
CA GLY A 293 -1.65 29.78 18.56
C GLY A 293 -2.38 28.74 19.36
#